data_92be7210ae9f82e0c182ad72ad829c09
#
_entry.id   92be7210ae9f82e0c182ad72ad829c09
#
_cell.length_a   1.000
_cell.length_b   1.000
_cell.length_c   1.000
_cell.angle_alpha   90.00
_cell.angle_beta   90.00
_cell.angle_gamma   90.00
#
_symmetry.space_group_name_H-M   'P 1'
#
loop_
_entity.id
_entity.type
_entity.pdbx_description
1 polymer ?
#
loop_
_entity_poly.entity_id
_entity_poly.type
_entity_poly.pdbx_seq_one_letter_code
_entity_poly.pdbx_strand_id
1 'polypeptide(L)'
;MDKWVILELEGDLNLSGFRATLEIRSGRDFQILQAKGSLPPAPVVANHLHYHWQKVYRPLGIPLRIKGQKIIHKGSINQRLAVCQRSAQVLCDRFQTWLNAESFQPIDRRLREELSRDETIQFLIRTQDINLQKLPWHEWDFFERYPYAEVALSTPEYESVPTRPRQEHPHPVRILAILGHSHGINVAADRRMLAQLPQAQVSFLVEPDRQQLNEVLWQAPWDILFFAGHSETHRRQGRIFINRTDSLSVSELRYGLRRAIDRGLQLAIFNSCDGLGLAPALAHLCIPQMIVMREPVADRVAEIFLKYFLEAFAAGEPLYLCVRQARERLQGLEHQFPCASWLPVIYQNPSVMPPNWRTLQGQPEAGSTPKALPPAAPAKSSAQSFSQRRLPGVRSRWMSVVTAVVMTILVLAMRFLGVLQPFELAAYDHLMRSRPAETIDSRLLVVEVTQADLNELGGYPLSDAVLAQTVSTLQAFEPSAIALDMHRYRPRGAGRQALIDQFQQSSNLFTVCAFDQADQDYGAPAELSDDQLIAQVGFSNLLLDSPSDASTGDFVRRQALSYAPELAATQST
;
A
#
# COMPACT_ATOMS: atom_id res chain seq x y z
N MET A 1 7.47 -4.63 33.27
CA MET A 1 8.66 -4.72 32.39
C MET A 1 8.18 -4.70 30.95
N ASP A 2 8.86 -3.98 30.07
CA ASP A 2 8.45 -3.93 28.66
C ASP A 2 8.76 -5.25 27.97
N LYS A 3 7.78 -5.80 27.29
CA LYS A 3 7.90 -7.02 26.46
C LYS A 3 7.89 -6.64 24.99
N TRP A 4 8.78 -7.25 24.24
CA TRP A 4 8.81 -7.18 22.78
C TRP A 4 8.34 -8.50 22.21
N VAL A 5 7.28 -8.44 21.44
CA VAL A 5 6.70 -9.58 20.73
C VAL A 5 6.87 -9.34 19.24
N ILE A 6 7.51 -10.27 18.55
CA ILE A 6 7.67 -10.23 17.10
C ILE A 6 6.96 -11.45 16.54
N LEU A 7 5.93 -11.22 15.75
CA LEU A 7 5.23 -12.25 14.98
C LEU A 7 5.61 -12.08 13.50
N GLU A 8 6.43 -12.98 12.99
CA GLU A 8 6.82 -13.02 11.59
C GLU A 8 5.90 -13.96 10.83
N LEU A 9 5.33 -13.43 9.73
CA LEU A 9 4.38 -14.13 8.88
C LEU A 9 4.91 -14.15 7.44
N GLU A 10 5.42 -15.32 7.02
CA GLU A 10 5.97 -15.56 5.69
C GLU A 10 5.00 -16.39 4.85
N GLY A 11 4.57 -15.88 3.72
CA GLY A 11 3.65 -16.58 2.84
C GLY A 11 2.70 -15.65 2.10
N ASP A 12 1.53 -16.16 1.75
CA ASP A 12 0.49 -15.48 0.98
C ASP A 12 -0.90 -15.83 1.52
N LEU A 13 -1.76 -14.81 1.64
CA LEU A 13 -3.10 -14.99 2.22
C LEU A 13 -4.03 -15.83 1.33
N ASN A 14 -3.82 -15.85 0.01
CA ASN A 14 -4.72 -16.49 -0.94
C ASN A 14 -4.41 -17.96 -1.19
N LEU A 15 -3.12 -18.31 -1.31
CA LEU A 15 -2.70 -19.61 -1.88
C LEU A 15 -2.06 -20.55 -0.86
N SER A 16 -0.99 -20.09 -0.18
CA SER A 16 -0.16 -20.98 0.64
C SER A 16 -0.44 -20.86 2.14
N GLY A 17 -1.13 -19.80 2.59
CA GLY A 17 -1.16 -19.43 3.99
C GLY A 17 0.20 -18.92 4.46
N PHE A 18 0.40 -18.90 5.78
CA PHE A 18 1.62 -18.32 6.36
C PHE A 18 2.33 -19.31 7.28
N ARG A 19 3.65 -19.36 7.16
CA ARG A 19 4.49 -19.82 8.25
C ARG A 19 4.55 -18.72 9.30
N ALA A 20 4.25 -19.04 10.55
CA ALA A 20 4.28 -18.12 11.67
C ALA A 20 5.45 -18.43 12.59
N THR A 21 6.29 -17.44 12.85
CA THR A 21 7.36 -17.51 13.85
C THR A 21 7.14 -16.44 14.89
N LEU A 22 6.98 -16.84 16.14
CA LEU A 22 6.85 -15.98 17.29
C LEU A 22 8.18 -15.83 18.00
N GLU A 23 8.55 -14.62 18.35
CA GLU A 23 9.67 -14.31 19.20
C GLU A 23 9.24 -13.35 20.30
N ILE A 24 9.48 -13.72 21.57
CA ILE A 24 9.20 -12.87 22.74
C ILE A 24 10.53 -12.52 23.39
N ARG A 25 10.81 -11.23 23.52
CA ARG A 25 12.01 -10.68 24.18
C ARG A 25 11.61 -9.97 25.45
N SER A 26 12.31 -10.27 26.53
CA SER A 26 12.07 -9.69 27.86
C SER A 26 13.31 -8.97 28.36
N GLY A 27 13.18 -7.68 28.73
CA GLY A 27 14.18 -6.89 29.41
C GLY A 27 15.53 -6.75 28.69
N ARG A 28 16.54 -6.25 29.43
CA ARG A 28 17.92 -6.02 28.93
C ARG A 28 18.74 -7.31 28.74
N ASP A 29 18.29 -8.42 29.29
CA ASP A 29 19.05 -9.71 29.31
C ASP A 29 18.68 -10.66 28.17
N PHE A 30 18.00 -10.18 27.12
CA PHE A 30 17.73 -10.90 25.86
C PHE A 30 17.35 -12.39 26.03
N GLN A 31 16.50 -12.72 27.01
CA GLN A 31 15.85 -14.03 26.97
C GLN A 31 14.92 -14.05 25.78
N ILE A 32 15.30 -14.79 24.76
CA ILE A 32 14.52 -14.97 23.54
C ILE A 32 13.77 -16.29 23.65
N LEU A 33 12.45 -16.18 23.65
CA LEU A 33 11.58 -17.35 23.53
C LEU A 33 11.02 -17.39 22.11
N GLN A 34 11.13 -18.55 21.47
CA GLN A 34 10.62 -18.76 20.12
C GLN A 34 9.55 -19.85 20.09
N ALA A 35 8.52 -19.63 19.29
CA ALA A 35 7.52 -20.65 18.95
C ALA A 35 7.23 -20.59 17.45
N LYS A 36 6.81 -21.72 16.88
CA LYS A 36 6.45 -21.84 15.47
C LYS A 36 5.05 -22.37 15.31
N GLY A 37 4.37 -21.89 14.29
CA GLY A 37 3.04 -22.33 13.90
C GLY A 37 2.77 -22.00 12.43
N SER A 38 1.55 -22.08 12.02
CA SER A 38 1.13 -21.65 10.68
C SER A 38 -0.30 -21.14 10.68
N LEU A 39 -0.60 -20.29 9.72
CA LEU A 39 -1.97 -19.85 9.42
C LEU A 39 -2.36 -20.40 8.06
N PRO A 40 -3.56 -20.99 7.91
CA PRO A 40 -4.00 -21.52 6.64
C PRO A 40 -4.27 -20.40 5.62
N PRO A 41 -4.31 -20.69 4.31
CA PRO A 41 -4.76 -19.72 3.32
C PRO A 41 -6.20 -19.28 3.62
N ALA A 42 -6.50 -18.01 3.40
CA ALA A 42 -7.81 -17.43 3.69
C ALA A 42 -8.28 -16.48 2.57
N PRO A 43 -8.54 -17.00 1.36
CA PRO A 43 -8.98 -16.17 0.23
C PRO A 43 -10.29 -15.43 0.53
N VAL A 44 -11.15 -16.00 1.38
CA VAL A 44 -12.39 -15.35 1.81
C VAL A 44 -12.11 -14.08 2.63
N VAL A 45 -11.07 -14.09 3.47
CA VAL A 45 -10.61 -12.88 4.22
C VAL A 45 -10.02 -11.87 3.25
N ALA A 46 -9.13 -12.29 2.35
CA ALA A 46 -8.49 -11.41 1.36
C ALA A 46 -9.51 -10.72 0.46
N ASN A 47 -10.45 -11.47 -0.11
CA ASN A 47 -11.49 -10.93 -0.98
C ASN A 47 -12.41 -9.97 -0.22
N HIS A 48 -12.80 -10.31 1.03
CA HIS A 48 -13.62 -9.41 1.83
C HIS A 48 -12.86 -8.14 2.24
N LEU A 49 -11.59 -8.24 2.60
CA LEU A 49 -10.73 -7.10 2.91
C LEU A 49 -10.66 -6.12 1.73
N HIS A 50 -10.40 -6.67 0.53
CA HIS A 50 -10.40 -5.89 -0.70
C HIS A 50 -11.77 -5.23 -0.96
N TYR A 51 -12.86 -6.02 -0.88
CA TYR A 51 -14.23 -5.52 -1.05
C TYR A 51 -14.54 -4.41 -0.03
N HIS A 52 -14.24 -4.63 1.26
CA HIS A 52 -14.50 -3.67 2.32
C HIS A 52 -13.83 -2.32 2.03
N TRP A 53 -12.52 -2.30 1.79
CA TRP A 53 -11.78 -1.06 1.58
C TRP A 53 -12.13 -0.38 0.24
N GLN A 54 -12.19 -1.13 -0.87
CA GLN A 54 -12.33 -0.54 -2.21
C GLN A 54 -13.78 -0.26 -2.61
N LYS A 55 -14.72 -1.14 -2.21
CA LYS A 55 -16.10 -1.06 -2.67
C LYS A 55 -17.07 -0.50 -1.63
N VAL A 56 -16.69 -0.50 -0.35
CA VAL A 56 -17.57 -0.08 0.74
C VAL A 56 -17.05 1.16 1.44
N TYR A 57 -15.81 1.15 1.94
CA TYR A 57 -15.24 2.26 2.70
C TYR A 57 -14.90 3.48 1.83
N ARG A 58 -14.07 3.32 0.79
CA ARG A 58 -13.66 4.44 -0.07
C ARG A 58 -14.84 5.16 -0.74
N PRO A 59 -15.91 4.46 -1.20
CA PRO A 59 -17.08 5.12 -1.79
C PRO A 59 -18.09 5.66 -0.77
N LEU A 60 -17.78 5.80 0.51
CA LEU A 60 -18.72 6.33 1.51
C LEU A 60 -19.20 7.76 1.19
N GLY A 61 -18.38 8.53 0.46
CA GLY A 61 -18.69 9.92 0.14
C GLY A 61 -18.50 10.89 1.31
N ILE A 62 -17.72 10.46 2.31
CA ILE A 62 -17.24 11.33 3.37
C ILE A 62 -16.08 12.16 2.82
N PRO A 63 -15.97 13.46 3.14
CA PRO A 63 -14.81 14.26 2.74
C PRO A 63 -13.52 13.66 3.32
N LEU A 64 -12.69 13.10 2.44
CA LEU A 64 -11.42 12.49 2.79
C LEU A 64 -10.28 13.44 2.42
N ARG A 65 -9.12 13.31 3.08
CA ARG A 65 -7.90 14.07 2.74
C ARG A 65 -7.27 13.64 1.41
N ILE A 66 -8.07 13.20 0.41
CA ILE A 66 -7.63 12.88 -0.95
C ILE A 66 -8.02 14.00 -1.92
N LYS A 67 -7.26 14.12 -3.02
CA LYS A 67 -7.60 15.06 -4.11
C LYS A 67 -8.96 14.64 -4.67
N GLY A 68 -9.93 15.58 -4.65
CA GLY A 68 -11.33 15.28 -4.88
C GLY A 68 -11.60 14.62 -6.23
N GLN A 69 -11.99 13.36 -6.23
CA GLN A 69 -12.71 12.72 -7.31
C GLN A 69 -14.21 12.90 -7.03
N LYS A 70 -14.94 13.45 -8.00
CA LYS A 70 -16.41 13.51 -7.93
C LYS A 70 -16.96 12.08 -8.05
N ILE A 71 -17.25 11.44 -6.93
CA ILE A 71 -17.94 10.15 -6.91
C ILE A 71 -19.44 10.45 -6.80
N ILE A 72 -20.23 10.03 -7.77
CA ILE A 72 -21.70 10.12 -7.73
C ILE A 72 -22.20 8.96 -6.85
N HIS A 73 -22.71 9.31 -5.68
CA HIS A 73 -23.19 8.33 -4.71
C HIS A 73 -24.68 8.00 -4.92
N LYS A 74 -25.01 6.73 -5.07
CA LYS A 74 -26.40 6.23 -5.03
C LYS A 74 -26.79 5.88 -3.58
N GLY A 75 -27.96 6.32 -3.13
CA GLY A 75 -28.52 6.02 -1.81
C GLY A 75 -28.19 7.02 -0.69
N SER A 76 -28.89 6.91 0.44
CA SER A 76 -28.70 7.74 1.64
C SER A 76 -27.33 7.48 2.28
N ILE A 77 -26.70 8.54 2.83
CA ILE A 77 -25.44 8.41 3.56
C ILE A 77 -25.56 7.43 4.74
N ASN A 78 -26.67 7.50 5.48
CA ASN A 78 -26.90 6.60 6.64
C ASN A 78 -26.96 5.12 6.22
N GLN A 79 -27.53 4.83 5.06
CA GLN A 79 -27.57 3.47 4.52
C GLN A 79 -26.16 2.95 4.17
N ARG A 80 -25.32 3.81 3.57
CA ARG A 80 -23.93 3.48 3.24
C ARG A 80 -23.07 3.28 4.51
N LEU A 81 -23.25 4.14 5.52
CA LEU A 81 -22.59 3.98 6.83
C LEU A 81 -22.96 2.63 7.47
N ALA A 82 -24.26 2.27 7.49
CA ALA A 82 -24.71 0.99 8.02
C ALA A 82 -24.18 -0.22 7.23
N VAL A 83 -24.01 -0.10 5.90
CA VAL A 83 -23.39 -1.15 5.08
C VAL A 83 -21.91 -1.28 5.43
N CYS A 84 -21.20 -0.16 5.63
CA CYS A 84 -19.79 -0.18 6.00
C CYS A 84 -19.56 -0.81 7.38
N GLN A 85 -20.36 -0.46 8.37
CA GLN A 85 -20.30 -1.07 9.71
C GLN A 85 -20.55 -2.58 9.67
N ARG A 86 -21.57 -3.04 8.92
CA ARG A 86 -21.83 -4.48 8.75
C ARG A 86 -20.68 -5.20 8.04
N SER A 87 -20.12 -4.58 6.99
CA SER A 87 -18.97 -5.16 6.29
C SER A 87 -17.75 -5.24 7.19
N ALA A 88 -17.51 -4.23 8.03
CA ALA A 88 -16.43 -4.24 9.02
C ALA A 88 -16.62 -5.39 10.03
N GLN A 89 -17.82 -5.55 10.58
CA GLN A 89 -18.11 -6.63 11.53
C GLN A 89 -17.85 -8.01 10.91
N VAL A 90 -18.35 -8.26 9.70
CA VAL A 90 -18.12 -9.53 9.00
C VAL A 90 -16.62 -9.75 8.73
N LEU A 91 -15.86 -8.69 8.46
CA LEU A 91 -14.40 -8.80 8.29
C LEU A 91 -13.73 -9.19 9.60
N CYS A 92 -14.10 -8.57 10.72
CA CYS A 92 -13.60 -8.92 12.06
C CYS A 92 -13.92 -10.38 12.42
N ASP A 93 -15.16 -10.83 12.21
CA ASP A 93 -15.57 -12.20 12.52
C ASP A 93 -14.76 -13.23 11.72
N ARG A 94 -14.53 -12.98 10.42
CA ARG A 94 -13.70 -13.83 9.56
C ARG A 94 -12.23 -13.81 9.97
N PHE A 95 -11.71 -12.64 10.33
CA PHE A 95 -10.34 -12.45 10.79
C PHE A 95 -10.10 -13.20 12.11
N GLN A 96 -11.00 -13.07 13.08
CA GLN A 96 -10.94 -13.83 14.34
C GLN A 96 -10.99 -15.35 14.09
N THR A 97 -11.92 -15.80 13.24
CA THR A 97 -12.02 -17.21 12.88
C THR A 97 -10.73 -17.74 12.27
N TRP A 98 -10.07 -16.97 11.40
CA TRP A 98 -8.81 -17.32 10.78
C TRP A 98 -7.66 -17.43 11.79
N LEU A 99 -7.56 -16.48 12.74
CA LEU A 99 -6.55 -16.51 13.80
C LEU A 99 -6.79 -17.65 14.81
N ASN A 100 -8.02 -18.14 14.91
CA ASN A 100 -8.36 -19.30 15.75
C ASN A 100 -8.09 -20.66 15.08
N ALA A 101 -7.40 -20.69 13.92
CA ALA A 101 -7.01 -21.92 13.25
C ALA A 101 -6.18 -22.82 14.17
N GLU A 102 -6.42 -24.15 14.14
CA GLU A 102 -5.73 -25.13 14.97
C GLU A 102 -4.21 -25.06 14.81
N SER A 103 -3.73 -24.82 13.60
CA SER A 103 -2.30 -24.69 13.28
C SER A 103 -1.64 -23.43 13.87
N PHE A 104 -2.43 -22.44 14.31
CA PHE A 104 -1.93 -21.22 14.96
C PHE A 104 -2.04 -21.28 16.48
N GLN A 105 -2.80 -22.21 17.03
CA GLN A 105 -2.99 -22.38 18.48
C GLN A 105 -1.68 -22.48 19.30
N PRO A 106 -0.60 -23.12 18.80
CA PRO A 106 0.67 -23.13 19.53
C PRO A 106 1.25 -21.72 19.77
N ILE A 107 1.06 -20.81 18.80
CA ILE A 107 1.49 -19.40 18.89
C ILE A 107 0.60 -18.67 19.90
N ASP A 108 -0.73 -18.75 19.76
CA ASP A 108 -1.67 -18.06 20.64
C ASP A 108 -1.55 -18.52 22.09
N ARG A 109 -1.40 -19.83 22.33
CA ARG A 109 -1.18 -20.37 23.67
C ARG A 109 0.10 -19.80 24.28
N ARG A 110 1.20 -19.79 23.53
CA ARG A 110 2.50 -19.31 24.02
C ARG A 110 2.45 -17.82 24.34
N LEU A 111 1.77 -17.02 23.54
CA LEU A 111 1.53 -15.59 23.83
C LEU A 111 0.81 -15.42 25.17
N ARG A 112 -0.25 -16.21 25.43
CA ARG A 112 -1.07 -16.08 26.64
C ARG A 112 -0.40 -16.65 27.89
N GLU A 113 0.55 -17.58 27.75
CA GLU A 113 1.35 -18.16 28.85
C GLU A 113 2.47 -17.24 29.31
N GLU A 114 3.14 -16.52 28.38
CA GLU A 114 4.36 -15.77 28.63
C GLU A 114 4.13 -14.27 28.92
N LEU A 115 2.95 -13.76 28.65
CA LEU A 115 2.63 -12.34 28.78
C LEU A 115 1.65 -12.08 29.92
N SER A 116 1.94 -11.05 30.73
CA SER A 116 1.04 -10.57 31.79
C SER A 116 0.21 -9.38 31.30
N ARG A 117 -1.02 -9.26 31.86
CA ARG A 117 -1.92 -8.14 31.54
C ARG A 117 -1.39 -6.77 31.96
N ASP A 118 -0.52 -6.75 32.95
CA ASP A 118 0.04 -5.53 33.54
C ASP A 118 1.36 -5.10 32.87
N GLU A 119 1.83 -5.85 31.87
CA GLU A 119 3.05 -5.53 31.14
C GLU A 119 2.76 -4.67 29.92
N THR A 120 3.64 -3.70 29.65
CA THR A 120 3.64 -2.97 28.39
C THR A 120 4.17 -3.88 27.30
N ILE A 121 3.37 -4.14 26.25
CA ILE A 121 3.69 -5.06 25.18
C ILE A 121 3.78 -4.29 23.85
N GLN A 122 4.95 -4.29 23.26
CA GLN A 122 5.18 -3.82 21.89
C GLN A 122 5.06 -5.00 20.94
N PHE A 123 3.95 -5.09 20.21
CA PHE A 123 3.64 -6.22 19.34
C PHE A 123 3.97 -5.87 17.89
N LEU A 124 5.01 -6.47 17.33
CA LEU A 124 5.49 -6.21 15.98
C LEU A 124 5.09 -7.33 15.03
N ILE A 125 4.32 -7.01 13.99
CA ILE A 125 3.98 -7.93 12.90
C ILE A 125 4.91 -7.66 11.72
N ARG A 126 5.70 -8.68 11.36
CA ARG A 126 6.65 -8.65 10.26
C ARG A 126 6.08 -9.44 9.08
N THR A 127 5.79 -8.76 7.98
CA THR A 127 5.25 -9.41 6.79
C THR A 127 5.48 -8.58 5.53
N GLN A 128 5.63 -9.26 4.39
CA GLN A 128 5.62 -8.63 3.06
C GLN A 128 4.22 -8.58 2.45
N ASP A 129 3.27 -9.38 2.96
CA ASP A 129 1.92 -9.43 2.42
C ASP A 129 1.14 -8.16 2.72
N ILE A 130 0.73 -7.45 1.67
CA ILE A 130 0.02 -6.18 1.78
C ILE A 130 -1.40 -6.34 2.35
N ASN A 131 -2.02 -7.51 2.18
CA ASN A 131 -3.33 -7.79 2.74
C ASN A 131 -3.22 -7.90 4.26
N LEU A 132 -2.17 -8.56 4.77
CA LEU A 132 -1.90 -8.62 6.20
C LEU A 132 -1.64 -7.23 6.80
N GLN A 133 -0.92 -6.35 6.08
CA GLN A 133 -0.70 -4.98 6.53
C GLN A 133 -2.01 -4.17 6.60
N LYS A 134 -3.01 -4.52 5.78
CA LYS A 134 -4.32 -3.88 5.73
C LYS A 134 -5.35 -4.46 6.70
N LEU A 135 -5.06 -5.57 7.37
CA LEU A 135 -5.94 -6.14 8.39
C LEU A 135 -5.95 -5.29 9.67
N PRO A 136 -7.10 -5.15 10.34
CA PRO A 136 -7.21 -4.42 11.60
C PRO A 136 -6.71 -5.27 12.77
N TRP A 137 -5.40 -5.46 12.89
CA TRP A 137 -4.78 -6.36 13.88
C TRP A 137 -5.17 -6.06 15.33
N HIS A 138 -5.44 -4.82 15.66
CA HIS A 138 -5.89 -4.42 16.99
C HIS A 138 -7.29 -4.97 17.36
N GLU A 139 -8.07 -5.43 16.38
CA GLU A 139 -9.33 -6.14 16.60
C GLU A 139 -9.13 -7.61 16.98
N TRP A 140 -7.91 -8.13 16.94
CA TRP A 140 -7.63 -9.46 17.49
C TRP A 140 -7.92 -9.48 19.00
N ASP A 141 -8.65 -10.50 19.50
CA ASP A 141 -9.05 -10.64 20.91
C ASP A 141 -7.87 -10.60 21.90
N PHE A 142 -6.66 -10.86 21.41
CA PHE A 142 -5.42 -10.66 22.15
C PHE A 142 -5.30 -9.21 22.67
N PHE A 143 -5.55 -8.20 21.84
CA PHE A 143 -5.39 -6.80 22.23
C PHE A 143 -6.49 -6.30 23.18
N GLU A 144 -7.67 -6.93 23.18
CA GLU A 144 -8.71 -6.69 24.19
C GLU A 144 -8.27 -7.23 25.56
N ARG A 145 -7.64 -8.41 25.56
CA ARG A 145 -7.17 -9.05 26.79
C ARG A 145 -5.97 -8.36 27.43
N TYR A 146 -5.09 -7.74 26.62
CA TYR A 146 -3.83 -7.07 27.06
C TYR A 146 -3.95 -5.55 26.84
N PRO A 147 -4.45 -4.78 27.84
CA PRO A 147 -4.78 -3.36 27.68
C PRO A 147 -3.53 -2.45 27.47
N TYR A 148 -2.33 -2.94 27.76
CA TYR A 148 -1.08 -2.22 27.54
C TYR A 148 -0.28 -2.77 26.35
N ALA A 149 -0.95 -3.51 25.46
CA ALA A 149 -0.38 -3.97 24.21
C ALA A 149 -0.85 -3.10 23.03
N GLU A 150 0.03 -2.78 22.10
CA GLU A 150 -0.34 -2.17 20.81
C GLU A 150 0.48 -2.79 19.69
N VAL A 151 -0.11 -2.80 18.48
CA VAL A 151 0.47 -3.43 17.31
C VAL A 151 1.18 -2.41 16.41
N ALA A 152 2.36 -2.81 15.93
CA ALA A 152 3.06 -2.14 14.85
C ALA A 152 3.33 -3.10 13.69
N LEU A 153 3.46 -2.56 12.50
CA LEU A 153 3.87 -3.28 11.29
C LEU A 153 5.37 -3.08 11.03
N SER A 154 5.96 -4.04 10.35
CA SER A 154 7.35 -3.96 9.89
C SER A 154 7.56 -4.77 8.62
N THR A 155 8.59 -4.42 7.87
CA THR A 155 9.13 -5.29 6.79
C THR A 155 9.99 -6.40 7.39
N PRO A 156 10.04 -7.59 6.77
CA PRO A 156 10.99 -8.64 7.15
C PRO A 156 12.45 -8.21 6.97
N GLU A 157 12.74 -7.47 5.91
CA GLU A 157 14.06 -6.93 5.64
C GLU A 157 14.17 -5.52 6.22
N TYR A 158 15.21 -5.29 7.02
CA TYR A 158 15.52 -3.99 7.59
C TYR A 158 17.03 -3.80 7.74
N GLU A 159 17.49 -2.58 7.55
CA GLU A 159 18.87 -2.21 7.88
C GLU A 159 18.93 -1.70 9.32
N SER A 160 20.03 -2.01 9.99
CA SER A 160 20.27 -1.47 11.33
C SER A 160 20.54 0.02 11.25
N VAL A 161 19.78 0.80 12.01
CA VAL A 161 20.01 2.24 12.13
C VAL A 161 21.19 2.46 13.06
N PRO A 162 22.21 3.24 12.68
CA PRO A 162 23.34 3.52 13.56
C PRO A 162 22.87 4.17 14.88
N THR A 163 23.15 3.50 15.98
CA THR A 163 22.85 4.05 17.31
C THR A 163 23.76 5.26 17.55
N ARG A 164 23.18 6.44 17.64
CA ARG A 164 23.96 7.64 17.94
C ARG A 164 24.35 7.72 19.41
N PRO A 165 25.51 8.34 19.69
CA PRO A 165 25.80 8.80 21.04
C PRO A 165 24.69 9.75 21.47
N ARG A 166 24.13 9.49 22.65
CA ARG A 166 23.11 10.32 23.29
C ARG A 166 23.64 11.74 23.41
N GLN A 167 22.84 12.74 23.03
CA GLN A 167 23.21 14.13 23.33
C GLN A 167 23.27 14.30 24.85
N GLU A 168 24.37 14.83 25.35
CA GLU A 168 24.62 14.93 26.80
C GLU A 168 23.78 16.01 27.50
N HIS A 169 23.12 16.89 26.73
CA HIS A 169 22.34 18.01 27.26
C HIS A 169 20.88 17.95 26.82
N PRO A 170 19.93 18.20 27.72
CA PRO A 170 18.51 18.34 27.38
C PRO A 170 18.29 19.48 26.38
N HIS A 171 17.46 19.23 25.39
CA HIS A 171 17.07 20.21 24.37
C HIS A 171 15.55 20.12 24.10
N PRO A 172 14.92 21.20 23.61
CA PRO A 172 13.54 21.12 23.16
C PRO A 172 13.42 20.13 21.98
N VAL A 173 12.30 19.40 21.89
CA VAL A 173 12.03 18.48 20.78
C VAL A 173 11.91 19.28 19.47
N ARG A 174 12.74 18.96 18.48
CA ARG A 174 12.79 19.68 17.20
C ARG A 174 11.88 19.01 16.19
N ILE A 175 10.85 19.73 15.79
CA ILE A 175 9.81 19.22 14.90
C ILE A 175 9.84 19.98 13.57
N LEU A 176 10.04 19.27 12.45
CA LEU A 176 9.80 19.82 11.13
C LEU A 176 8.38 19.49 10.72
N ALA A 177 7.53 20.52 10.63
CA ALA A 177 6.13 20.37 10.22
C ALA A 177 5.95 20.87 8.78
N ILE A 178 5.74 19.95 7.85
CA ILE A 178 5.46 20.22 6.45
C ILE A 178 3.95 20.24 6.27
N LEU A 179 3.40 21.44 6.01
CA LEU A 179 1.99 21.65 5.69
C LEU A 179 1.90 21.76 4.17
N GLY A 180 1.63 20.64 3.51
CA GLY A 180 1.57 20.54 2.05
C GLY A 180 0.25 21.09 1.48
N HIS A 181 -0.04 20.73 0.21
CA HIS A 181 -1.29 21.15 -0.43
C HIS A 181 -2.51 20.78 0.41
N SER A 182 -3.30 21.77 0.77
CA SER A 182 -4.31 21.69 1.82
C SER A 182 -5.75 21.97 1.35
N HIS A 183 -6.02 21.91 0.03
CA HIS A 183 -7.38 22.15 -0.45
C HIS A 183 -8.37 21.14 0.16
N GLY A 184 -9.31 21.64 0.97
CA GLY A 184 -10.28 20.80 1.69
C GLY A 184 -9.74 20.12 2.97
N ILE A 185 -8.55 20.50 3.46
CA ILE A 185 -7.91 19.99 4.69
C ILE A 185 -7.71 21.16 5.67
N ASN A 186 -8.05 20.97 6.94
CA ASN A 186 -7.85 21.96 7.98
C ASN A 186 -6.43 21.89 8.60
N VAL A 187 -5.40 22.15 7.81
CA VAL A 187 -4.00 22.18 8.30
C VAL A 187 -3.75 23.26 9.37
N ALA A 188 -4.66 24.25 9.47
CA ALA A 188 -4.57 25.28 10.52
C ALA A 188 -4.82 24.69 11.93
N ALA A 189 -5.65 23.64 12.02
CA ALA A 189 -5.85 22.91 13.27
C ALA A 189 -4.58 22.13 13.64
N ASP A 190 -3.98 21.39 12.69
CA ASP A 190 -2.72 20.67 12.89
C ASP A 190 -1.60 21.62 13.34
N ARG A 191 -1.48 22.79 12.68
CA ARG A 191 -0.50 23.82 13.03
C ARG A 191 -0.67 24.34 14.47
N ARG A 192 -1.92 24.60 14.90
CA ARG A 192 -2.19 25.09 16.26
C ARG A 192 -1.81 24.06 17.31
N MET A 193 -2.14 22.79 17.09
CA MET A 193 -1.81 21.70 18.01
C MET A 193 -0.30 21.53 18.17
N LEU A 194 0.46 21.53 17.07
CA LEU A 194 1.91 21.42 17.10
C LEU A 194 2.57 22.65 17.77
N ALA A 195 2.06 23.87 17.53
CA ALA A 195 2.60 25.09 18.11
C ALA A 195 2.41 25.18 19.65
N GLN A 196 1.47 24.41 20.21
CA GLN A 196 1.17 24.39 21.65
C GLN A 196 1.94 23.31 22.42
N LEU A 197 2.75 22.49 21.75
CA LEU A 197 3.49 21.41 22.40
C LEU A 197 4.52 21.93 23.40
N PRO A 198 4.53 21.41 24.64
CA PRO A 198 5.46 21.85 25.67
C PRO A 198 6.90 21.45 25.30
N GLN A 199 7.84 22.37 25.53
CA GLN A 199 9.27 22.13 25.30
C GLN A 199 9.57 21.59 23.89
N ALA A 200 8.86 22.10 22.88
CA ALA A 200 9.08 21.79 21.47
C ALA A 200 9.52 23.05 20.70
N GLN A 201 10.41 22.84 19.74
CA GLN A 201 10.78 23.83 18.74
C GLN A 201 10.23 23.38 17.40
N VAL A 202 9.15 24.01 16.94
CA VAL A 202 8.46 23.61 15.71
C VAL A 202 8.80 24.58 14.57
N SER A 203 9.32 24.04 13.49
CA SER A 203 9.57 24.76 12.24
C SER A 203 8.50 24.39 11.21
N PHE A 204 7.73 25.37 10.79
CA PHE A 204 6.64 25.16 9.82
C PHE A 204 7.10 25.50 8.40
N LEU A 205 6.95 24.56 7.49
CA LEU A 205 7.02 24.76 6.04
C LEU A 205 5.62 24.67 5.46
N VAL A 206 5.09 25.79 4.99
CA VAL A 206 3.75 25.87 4.41
C VAL A 206 3.86 25.91 2.90
N GLU A 207 3.28 24.92 2.23
CA GLU A 207 3.34 24.74 0.78
C GLU A 207 4.74 25.00 0.18
N PRO A 208 5.81 24.37 0.73
CA PRO A 208 7.17 24.63 0.27
C PRO A 208 7.39 24.20 -1.18
N ASP A 209 8.33 24.83 -1.85
CA ASP A 209 8.89 24.29 -3.07
C ASP A 209 9.90 23.15 -2.76
N ARG A 210 10.33 22.43 -3.82
CA ARG A 210 11.24 21.28 -3.70
C ARG A 210 12.60 21.66 -3.10
N GLN A 211 13.12 22.85 -3.46
CA GLN A 211 14.42 23.31 -3.00
C GLN A 211 14.37 23.67 -1.52
N GLN A 212 13.37 24.42 -1.08
CA GLN A 212 13.17 24.80 0.32
C GLN A 212 13.06 23.56 1.22
N LEU A 213 12.26 22.58 0.81
CA LEU A 213 12.10 21.33 1.58
C LEU A 213 13.43 20.58 1.70
N ASN A 214 14.16 20.45 0.60
CA ASN A 214 15.44 19.76 0.59
C ASN A 214 16.48 20.50 1.47
N GLU A 215 16.58 21.82 1.35
CA GLU A 215 17.50 22.62 2.15
C GLU A 215 17.23 22.48 3.66
N VAL A 216 15.98 22.54 4.08
CA VAL A 216 15.60 22.42 5.51
C VAL A 216 15.90 21.03 6.06
N LEU A 217 15.68 19.97 5.28
CA LEU A 217 16.05 18.60 5.66
C LEU A 217 17.57 18.45 5.87
N TRP A 218 18.37 19.20 5.12
CA TRP A 218 19.84 19.17 5.22
C TRP A 218 20.42 20.07 6.33
N GLN A 219 19.79 21.21 6.62
CA GLN A 219 20.36 22.26 7.47
C GLN A 219 20.33 21.94 8.95
N ALA A 220 19.23 21.38 9.45
CA ALA A 220 19.02 21.21 10.89
C ALA A 220 18.83 19.73 11.29
N PRO A 221 19.18 19.36 12.53
CA PRO A 221 18.79 18.09 13.09
C PRO A 221 17.31 18.14 13.50
N TRP A 222 16.55 17.14 13.13
CA TRP A 222 15.14 16.97 13.46
C TRP A 222 14.93 15.71 14.30
N ASP A 223 14.06 15.78 15.30
CA ASP A 223 13.69 14.63 16.12
C ASP A 223 12.37 14.01 15.59
N ILE A 224 11.45 14.88 15.14
CA ILE A 224 10.16 14.50 14.55
C ILE A 224 9.97 15.19 13.19
N LEU A 225 9.55 14.41 12.19
CA LEU A 225 9.01 14.90 10.92
C LEU A 225 7.49 14.76 10.93
N PHE A 226 6.78 15.84 10.71
CA PHE A 226 5.32 15.85 10.58
C PHE A 226 4.93 16.29 9.16
N PHE A 227 4.05 15.55 8.53
CA PHE A 227 3.47 15.91 7.24
C PHE A 227 1.95 15.92 7.34
N ALA A 228 1.32 17.05 6.96
CA ALA A 228 -0.11 17.16 6.75
C ALA A 228 -0.38 17.70 5.35
N GLY A 229 -1.20 17.01 4.59
CA GLY A 229 -1.50 17.35 3.20
C GLY A 229 -2.06 16.16 2.44
N HIS A 230 -2.20 16.31 1.13
CA HIS A 230 -2.59 15.21 0.27
C HIS A 230 -1.43 14.24 0.04
N SER A 231 -1.73 12.95 0.04
CA SER A 231 -0.83 11.89 -0.42
C SER A 231 -1.61 10.88 -1.26
N GLU A 232 -0.93 10.25 -2.19
CA GLU A 232 -1.50 9.18 -3.01
C GLU A 232 -0.44 8.13 -3.31
N THR A 233 -0.88 6.89 -3.50
CA THR A 233 -0.03 5.83 -4.02
C THR A 233 -0.43 5.57 -5.47
N HIS A 234 0.48 5.87 -6.38
CA HIS A 234 0.32 5.58 -7.79
C HIS A 234 1.39 4.57 -8.21
N ARG A 235 0.98 3.44 -8.81
CA ARG A 235 1.88 2.37 -9.26
C ARG A 235 2.91 1.95 -8.20
N ARG A 236 2.47 1.75 -6.94
CA ARG A 236 3.28 1.41 -5.75
C ARG A 236 4.32 2.47 -5.34
N GLN A 237 4.30 3.62 -5.93
CA GLN A 237 5.10 4.74 -5.47
C GLN A 237 4.21 5.71 -4.72
N GLY A 238 4.46 5.84 -3.43
CA GLY A 238 3.82 6.85 -2.60
C GLY A 238 4.35 8.23 -2.97
N ARG A 239 3.44 9.19 -3.14
CA ARG A 239 3.73 10.59 -3.41
C ARG A 239 3.05 11.47 -2.38
N ILE A 240 3.74 12.52 -1.94
CA ILE A 240 3.18 13.58 -1.10
C ILE A 240 3.08 14.87 -1.93
N PHE A 241 1.98 15.60 -1.78
CA PHE A 241 1.77 16.88 -2.46
C PHE A 241 2.26 18.00 -1.53
N ILE A 242 3.44 18.54 -1.83
CA ILE A 242 4.08 19.56 -0.99
C ILE A 242 3.48 20.95 -1.19
N ASN A 243 2.92 21.22 -2.38
CA ASN A 243 2.15 22.41 -2.70
C ASN A 243 1.13 22.10 -3.80
N ARG A 244 0.48 23.12 -4.36
CA ARG A 244 -0.57 22.95 -5.37
C ARG A 244 -0.08 22.36 -6.69
N THR A 245 1.15 22.62 -7.07
CA THR A 245 1.76 22.22 -8.35
C THR A 245 2.71 21.04 -8.23
N ASP A 246 3.39 20.92 -7.09
CA ASP A 246 4.45 19.95 -6.90
C ASP A 246 4.07 18.79 -5.99
N SER A 247 4.39 17.60 -6.44
CA SER A 247 4.39 16.39 -5.62
C SER A 247 5.76 15.73 -5.63
N LEU A 248 6.12 15.06 -4.55
CA LEU A 248 7.38 14.34 -4.41
C LEU A 248 7.13 12.88 -4.07
N SER A 249 7.84 11.99 -4.75
CA SER A 249 7.93 10.59 -4.36
C SER A 249 8.94 10.42 -3.22
N VAL A 250 8.85 9.30 -2.52
CA VAL A 250 9.83 8.95 -1.46
C VAL A 250 11.25 8.87 -2.04
N SER A 251 11.41 8.41 -3.29
CA SER A 251 12.71 8.34 -3.96
C SER A 251 13.34 9.71 -4.22
N GLU A 252 12.53 10.73 -4.50
CA GLU A 252 12.99 12.12 -4.68
C GLU A 252 13.42 12.76 -3.35
N LEU A 253 12.85 12.32 -2.22
CA LEU A 253 13.20 12.78 -0.87
C LEU A 253 14.34 11.97 -0.22
N ARG A 254 14.79 10.90 -0.86
CA ARG A 254 15.72 9.91 -0.28
C ARG A 254 16.93 10.51 0.42
N TYR A 255 17.65 11.41 -0.25
CA TYR A 255 18.88 11.96 0.31
C TYR A 255 18.64 12.91 1.48
N GLY A 256 17.60 13.76 1.40
CA GLY A 256 17.23 14.66 2.48
C GLY A 256 16.75 13.89 3.72
N LEU A 257 15.90 12.88 3.53
CA LEU A 257 15.41 12.02 4.62
C LEU A 257 16.55 11.20 5.25
N ARG A 258 17.43 10.59 4.44
CA ARG A 258 18.59 9.85 4.96
C ARG A 258 19.49 10.78 5.79
N ARG A 259 19.72 12.02 5.34
CA ARG A 259 20.47 13.01 6.10
C ARG A 259 19.78 13.39 7.41
N ALA A 260 18.46 13.56 7.41
CA ALA A 260 17.71 13.84 8.63
C ALA A 260 17.79 12.67 9.63
N ILE A 261 17.67 11.41 9.14
CA ILE A 261 17.83 10.19 9.96
C ILE A 261 19.24 10.14 10.55
N ASP A 262 20.25 10.36 9.72
CA ASP A 262 21.63 10.43 10.18
C ASP A 262 21.85 11.52 11.23
N ARG A 263 21.04 12.55 11.31
CA ARG A 263 21.13 13.65 12.28
C ARG A 263 20.20 13.51 13.47
N GLY A 264 19.38 12.47 13.57
CA GLY A 264 18.62 12.15 14.75
C GLY A 264 17.11 12.03 14.57
N LEU A 265 16.58 12.06 13.37
CA LEU A 265 15.17 11.81 13.13
C LEU A 265 14.78 10.44 13.67
N GLN A 266 13.83 10.40 14.61
CA GLN A 266 13.36 9.19 15.27
C GLN A 266 11.91 8.86 14.95
N LEU A 267 11.07 9.85 14.66
CA LEU A 267 9.64 9.67 14.41
C LEU A 267 9.20 10.47 13.17
N ALA A 268 8.47 9.83 12.27
CA ALA A 268 7.78 10.50 11.18
C ALA A 268 6.26 10.28 11.31
N ILE A 269 5.47 11.35 11.25
CA ILE A 269 4.01 11.30 11.35
C ILE A 269 3.44 11.79 10.03
N PHE A 270 2.76 10.89 9.30
CA PHE A 270 2.07 11.21 8.04
C PHE A 270 0.56 11.30 8.30
N ASN A 271 0.11 12.50 8.61
CA ASN A 271 -1.31 12.81 8.80
C ASN A 271 -1.98 13.11 7.45
N SER A 272 -1.88 12.14 6.53
CA SER A 272 -2.32 12.22 5.14
C SER A 272 -3.01 10.93 4.70
N CYS A 273 -3.69 10.98 3.55
CA CYS A 273 -4.33 9.80 2.97
C CYS A 273 -3.31 8.82 2.39
N ASP A 274 -3.59 7.51 2.50
CA ASP A 274 -2.78 6.46 1.89
C ASP A 274 -1.31 6.36 2.40
N GLY A 275 -1.13 6.63 3.69
CA GLY A 275 0.19 6.55 4.34
C GLY A 275 0.79 5.14 4.34
N LEU A 276 -0.05 4.08 4.32
CA LEU A 276 0.44 2.71 4.27
C LEU A 276 1.13 2.39 2.94
N GLY A 277 0.73 3.03 1.83
CA GLY A 277 1.43 2.92 0.56
C GLY A 277 2.80 3.63 0.54
N LEU A 278 3.01 4.62 1.42
CA LEU A 278 4.31 5.29 1.62
C LEU A 278 5.24 4.46 2.52
N ALA A 279 4.70 3.73 3.49
CA ALA A 279 5.44 3.10 4.57
C ALA A 279 6.56 2.14 4.12
N PRO A 280 6.37 1.21 3.14
CA PRO A 280 7.44 0.33 2.69
C PRO A 280 8.61 1.08 2.07
N ALA A 281 8.35 2.09 1.23
CA ALA A 281 9.40 2.89 0.61
C ALA A 281 10.17 3.74 1.63
N LEU A 282 9.49 4.25 2.66
CA LEU A 282 10.10 4.99 3.77
C LEU A 282 10.87 4.06 4.72
N ALA A 283 10.39 2.83 4.92
CA ALA A 283 11.09 1.81 5.72
C ALA A 283 12.45 1.43 5.12
N HIS A 284 12.55 1.34 3.80
CA HIS A 284 13.82 1.14 3.10
C HIS A 284 14.81 2.31 3.31
N LEU A 285 14.34 3.48 3.72
CA LEU A 285 15.20 4.60 4.13
C LEU A 285 15.62 4.53 5.60
N CYS A 286 15.24 3.48 6.30
CA CYS A 286 15.56 3.24 7.72
C CYS A 286 14.97 4.28 8.68
N ILE A 287 13.80 4.86 8.37
CA ILE A 287 13.10 5.72 9.35
C ILE A 287 12.76 4.85 10.57
N PRO A 288 13.21 5.22 11.78
CA PRO A 288 13.05 4.37 12.96
C PRO A 288 11.60 4.03 13.29
N GLN A 289 10.74 5.05 13.31
CA GLN A 289 9.32 4.92 13.64
C GLN A 289 8.48 5.79 12.71
N MET A 290 7.35 5.27 12.28
CA MET A 290 6.37 6.04 11.51
C MET A 290 4.96 5.82 12.06
N ILE A 291 4.15 6.86 12.02
CA ILE A 291 2.70 6.77 12.20
C ILE A 291 2.07 7.15 10.86
N VAL A 292 1.28 6.26 10.30
CA VAL A 292 0.65 6.43 8.99
C VAL A 292 -0.84 6.07 9.07
N MET A 293 -1.63 6.55 8.11
CA MET A 293 -3.02 6.12 7.97
C MET A 293 -3.10 4.94 6.99
N ARG A 294 -3.86 3.91 7.37
CA ARG A 294 -4.01 2.65 6.62
C ARG A 294 -4.73 2.84 5.30
N GLU A 295 -5.75 3.70 5.29
CA GLU A 295 -6.60 4.02 4.15
C GLU A 295 -6.92 5.54 4.19
N PRO A 296 -7.52 6.12 3.14
CA PRO A 296 -7.89 7.52 3.13
C PRO A 296 -8.71 7.93 4.36
N VAL A 297 -8.26 8.97 5.03
CA VAL A 297 -8.81 9.43 6.32
C VAL A 297 -9.65 10.69 6.15
N ALA A 298 -10.77 10.76 6.89
CA ALA A 298 -11.55 11.99 7.02
C ALA A 298 -10.78 13.02 7.85
N ASP A 299 -10.85 14.30 7.45
CA ASP A 299 -10.11 15.38 8.09
C ASP A 299 -10.36 15.45 9.60
N ARG A 300 -11.62 15.30 10.02
CA ARG A 300 -12.02 15.29 11.43
C ARG A 300 -11.41 14.12 12.22
N VAL A 301 -11.28 12.95 11.62
CA VAL A 301 -10.67 11.76 12.24
C VAL A 301 -9.17 11.99 12.43
N ALA A 302 -8.50 12.50 11.40
CA ALA A 302 -7.08 12.81 11.44
C ALA A 302 -6.74 13.89 12.50
N GLU A 303 -7.58 14.94 12.61
CA GLU A 303 -7.45 16.00 13.60
C GLU A 303 -7.60 15.46 15.05
N ILE A 304 -8.62 14.64 15.30
CA ILE A 304 -8.89 14.08 16.63
C ILE A 304 -7.82 13.07 17.03
N PHE A 305 -7.40 12.21 16.10
CA PHE A 305 -6.27 11.31 16.37
C PHE A 305 -5.02 12.09 16.76
N LEU A 306 -4.62 13.07 15.93
CA LEU A 306 -3.42 13.88 16.19
C LEU A 306 -3.48 14.57 17.55
N LYS A 307 -4.63 15.15 17.91
CA LYS A 307 -4.84 15.81 19.18
C LYS A 307 -4.52 14.88 20.35
N TYR A 308 -5.19 13.75 20.41
CA TYR A 308 -5.04 12.84 21.56
C TYR A 308 -3.69 12.13 21.58
N PHE A 309 -3.13 11.85 20.40
CA PHE A 309 -1.78 11.31 20.30
C PHE A 309 -0.75 12.31 20.86
N LEU A 310 -0.78 13.58 20.44
CA LEU A 310 0.16 14.59 20.87
C LEU A 310 0.01 14.92 22.37
N GLU A 311 -1.22 14.96 22.88
CA GLU A 311 -1.49 15.17 24.31
C GLU A 311 -0.82 14.07 25.17
N ALA A 312 -1.02 12.79 24.83
CA ALA A 312 -0.43 11.68 25.56
C ALA A 312 1.10 11.60 25.37
N PHE A 313 1.59 11.82 24.15
CA PHE A 313 3.00 11.71 23.83
C PHE A 313 3.83 12.82 24.49
N ALA A 314 3.34 14.06 24.49
CA ALA A 314 3.98 15.19 25.18
C ALA A 314 3.92 15.06 26.72
N ALA A 315 2.96 14.31 27.26
CA ALA A 315 2.93 13.96 28.68
C ALA A 315 4.00 12.93 29.07
N GLY A 316 4.68 12.30 28.08
CA GLY A 316 5.77 11.35 28.28
C GLY A 316 5.36 9.89 28.30
N GLU A 317 4.13 9.58 27.88
CA GLU A 317 3.67 8.21 27.72
C GLU A 317 4.44 7.49 26.59
N PRO A 318 4.59 6.15 26.63
CA PRO A 318 5.21 5.36 25.57
C PRO A 318 4.48 5.50 24.23
N LEU A 319 5.22 5.59 23.12
CA LEU A 319 4.68 5.81 21.75
C LEU A 319 3.51 4.88 21.43
N TYR A 320 3.65 3.59 21.71
CA TYR A 320 2.63 2.57 21.41
C TYR A 320 1.32 2.83 22.18
N LEU A 321 1.43 3.17 23.46
CA LEU A 321 0.27 3.49 24.30
C LEU A 321 -0.39 4.80 23.87
N CYS A 322 0.39 5.80 23.43
CA CYS A 322 -0.15 7.04 22.89
C CYS A 322 -1.01 6.77 21.64
N VAL A 323 -0.53 5.92 20.72
CA VAL A 323 -1.29 5.56 19.52
C VAL A 323 -2.55 4.77 19.90
N ARG A 324 -2.42 3.79 20.82
CA ARG A 324 -3.56 3.04 21.34
C ARG A 324 -4.64 3.93 21.92
N GLN A 325 -4.28 4.79 22.87
CA GLN A 325 -5.23 5.70 23.52
C GLN A 325 -5.91 6.64 22.52
N ALA A 326 -5.14 7.20 21.58
CA ALA A 326 -5.69 8.06 20.54
C ALA A 326 -6.66 7.29 19.62
N ARG A 327 -6.33 6.05 19.24
CA ARG A 327 -7.14 5.17 18.43
C ARG A 327 -8.44 4.76 19.14
N GLU A 328 -8.37 4.35 20.40
CA GLU A 328 -9.55 4.00 21.19
C GLU A 328 -10.54 5.17 21.33
N ARG A 329 -10.05 6.40 21.45
CA ARG A 329 -10.91 7.59 21.48
C ARG A 329 -11.61 7.87 20.15
N LEU A 330 -11.10 7.36 19.00
CA LEU A 330 -11.77 7.44 17.71
C LEU A 330 -13.03 6.59 17.64
N GLN A 331 -13.17 5.57 18.49
CA GLN A 331 -14.37 4.73 18.54
C GLN A 331 -15.64 5.56 18.76
N GLY A 332 -15.57 6.65 19.52
CA GLY A 332 -16.67 7.58 19.71
C GLY A 332 -17.17 8.27 18.42
N LEU A 333 -16.38 8.23 17.36
CA LEU A 333 -16.71 8.82 16.05
C LEU A 333 -17.22 7.81 15.03
N GLU A 334 -17.18 6.50 15.30
CA GLU A 334 -17.44 5.46 14.31
C GLU A 334 -18.89 5.42 13.80
N HIS A 335 -19.82 6.04 14.53
CA HIS A 335 -21.19 6.21 14.04
C HIS A 335 -21.25 7.17 12.82
N GLN A 336 -20.31 8.13 12.68
CA GLN A 336 -20.20 9.06 11.56
C GLN A 336 -19.08 8.67 10.59
N PHE A 337 -18.01 8.08 11.12
CA PHE A 337 -16.80 7.69 10.38
C PHE A 337 -16.46 6.23 10.68
N PRO A 338 -17.16 5.28 10.04
CA PRO A 338 -16.92 3.85 10.27
C PRO A 338 -15.43 3.49 10.10
N CYS A 339 -14.94 2.57 10.93
CA CYS A 339 -13.54 2.13 10.94
C CYS A 339 -12.52 3.25 11.24
N ALA A 340 -12.92 4.34 11.89
CA ALA A 340 -11.99 5.42 12.24
C ALA A 340 -10.84 4.91 13.11
N SER A 341 -11.12 4.01 14.06
CA SER A 341 -10.13 3.36 14.92
C SER A 341 -9.15 2.43 14.18
N TRP A 342 -9.48 1.99 12.96
CA TRP A 342 -8.64 1.09 12.16
C TRP A 342 -7.55 1.81 11.38
N LEU A 343 -7.67 3.14 11.22
CA LEU A 343 -6.84 3.90 10.29
C LEU A 343 -5.42 4.14 10.78
N PRO A 344 -5.17 4.57 12.04
CA PRO A 344 -3.81 4.83 12.51
C PRO A 344 -3.01 3.53 12.68
N VAL A 345 -1.80 3.53 12.14
CA VAL A 345 -0.88 2.38 12.17
C VAL A 345 0.53 2.85 12.52
N ILE A 346 1.17 2.15 13.44
CA ILE A 346 2.60 2.28 13.68
C ILE A 346 3.35 1.40 12.68
N TYR A 347 4.37 1.96 12.04
CA TYR A 347 5.31 1.22 11.21
C TYR A 347 6.72 1.39 11.78
N GLN A 348 7.37 0.30 12.15
CA GLN A 348 8.59 0.33 12.96
C GLN A 348 9.76 -0.41 12.30
N ASN A 349 10.96 0.17 12.39
CA ASN A 349 12.20 -0.53 12.16
C ASN A 349 12.55 -1.40 13.41
N PRO A 350 12.67 -2.73 13.28
CA PRO A 350 12.87 -3.61 14.44
C PRO A 350 14.20 -3.43 15.17
N SER A 351 15.17 -2.72 14.56
CA SER A 351 16.47 -2.48 15.18
C SER A 351 16.47 -1.33 16.19
N VAL A 352 15.38 -0.55 16.30
CA VAL A 352 15.34 0.68 17.07
C VAL A 352 14.19 0.64 18.08
N MET A 353 14.47 1.05 19.33
CA MET A 353 13.45 1.23 20.36
C MET A 353 12.57 2.45 20.05
N PRO A 354 11.25 2.36 20.26
CA PRO A 354 10.36 3.50 20.11
C PRO A 354 10.76 4.64 21.06
N PRO A 355 10.78 5.89 20.56
CA PRO A 355 11.08 7.03 21.42
C PRO A 355 9.89 7.37 22.33
N ASN A 356 10.17 8.01 23.44
CA ASN A 356 9.20 8.79 24.20
C ASN A 356 9.62 10.27 24.21
N TRP A 357 8.74 11.16 24.68
CA TRP A 357 8.99 12.60 24.66
C TRP A 357 10.28 12.99 25.39
N ARG A 358 10.56 12.34 26.54
CA ARG A 358 11.77 12.59 27.34
C ARG A 358 13.05 12.14 26.64
N THR A 359 13.01 10.98 25.97
CA THR A 359 14.18 10.50 25.20
C THR A 359 14.48 11.39 24.01
N LEU A 360 13.45 11.95 23.36
CA LEU A 360 13.62 12.97 22.31
C LEU A 360 14.25 14.26 22.82
N GLN A 361 14.03 14.59 24.09
CA GLN A 361 14.68 15.73 24.77
C GLN A 361 16.11 15.43 25.25
N GLY A 362 16.65 14.25 24.98
CA GLY A 362 17.96 13.84 25.50
C GLY A 362 17.97 13.44 26.99
N GLN A 363 16.79 13.37 27.64
CA GLN A 363 16.69 12.96 29.05
C GLN A 363 16.77 11.42 29.20
N PRO A 364 17.36 10.90 30.31
CA PRO A 364 17.35 9.46 30.58
C PRO A 364 15.93 8.95 30.87
N GLU A 365 15.63 7.71 30.46
CA GLU A 365 14.42 7.03 30.94
C GLU A 365 14.43 6.95 32.47
N ALA A 366 13.31 7.31 33.10
CA ALA A 366 13.15 7.20 34.53
C ALA A 366 13.29 5.72 34.96
N GLY A 367 14.43 5.37 35.56
CA GLY A 367 14.76 4.00 35.97
C GLY A 367 16.12 3.47 35.51
N SER A 368 16.84 4.17 34.63
CA SER A 368 18.19 3.78 34.22
C SER A 368 19.26 4.55 34.99
N THR A 369 19.61 4.08 36.18
CA THR A 369 20.90 4.42 36.79
C THR A 369 22.02 3.85 35.92
N PRO A 370 22.97 4.66 35.43
CA PRO A 370 24.12 4.16 34.70
C PRO A 370 24.99 3.35 35.64
N LYS A 371 24.94 2.02 35.53
CA LYS A 371 25.96 1.16 36.13
C LYS A 371 27.24 1.40 35.33
N ALA A 372 28.20 2.11 35.95
CA ALA A 372 29.51 2.32 35.36
C ALA A 372 30.11 0.98 34.93
N LEU A 373 30.44 0.86 33.63
CA LEU A 373 31.26 -0.24 33.15
C LEU A 373 32.63 -0.17 33.87
N PRO A 374 33.20 -1.33 34.28
CA PRO A 374 34.58 -1.37 34.71
C PRO A 374 35.49 -0.96 33.55
N PRO A 375 36.61 -0.27 33.84
CA PRO A 375 37.52 0.15 32.77
C PRO A 375 38.08 -1.04 32.04
N ALA A 376 37.93 -1.04 30.74
CA ALA A 376 38.47 -2.05 29.84
C ALA A 376 40.00 -2.05 29.93
N ALA A 377 40.58 -3.23 30.20
CA ALA A 377 42.02 -3.46 30.12
C ALA A 377 42.52 -3.16 28.67
N PRO A 378 43.72 -2.62 28.52
CA PRO A 378 44.24 -2.24 27.21
C PRO A 378 44.42 -3.48 26.31
N ALA A 379 43.67 -3.49 25.21
CA ALA A 379 43.85 -4.49 24.16
C ALA A 379 45.23 -4.32 23.51
N LYS A 380 46.04 -5.34 23.62
CA LYS A 380 47.32 -5.44 22.88
C LYS A 380 47.03 -5.47 21.39
N SER A 381 47.47 -4.46 20.70
CA SER A 381 47.49 -4.37 19.23
C SER A 381 48.47 -5.42 18.71
N SER A 382 47.94 -6.51 18.17
CA SER A 382 48.70 -7.39 17.31
C SER A 382 48.47 -6.98 15.86
N ALA A 383 49.40 -6.20 15.35
CA ALA A 383 49.53 -5.94 13.93
C ALA A 383 49.90 -7.25 13.21
N GLN A 384 48.92 -7.93 12.65
CA GLN A 384 49.20 -9.00 11.68
C GLN A 384 49.39 -8.39 10.30
N SER A 385 50.62 -8.41 9.87
CA SER A 385 51.03 -8.06 8.51
C SER A 385 50.35 -9.01 7.52
N PHE A 386 49.55 -8.42 6.62
CA PHE A 386 49.04 -9.13 5.46
C PHE A 386 50.21 -9.41 4.51
N SER A 387 50.70 -10.66 4.52
CA SER A 387 51.59 -11.14 3.51
C SER A 387 50.85 -11.31 2.19
N GLN A 388 51.29 -10.59 1.17
CA GLN A 388 50.86 -10.79 -0.21
C GLN A 388 51.12 -12.24 -0.65
N ARG A 389 50.09 -13.06 -0.71
CA ARG A 389 50.14 -14.35 -1.40
C ARG A 389 50.15 -14.07 -2.91
N ARG A 390 51.30 -14.34 -3.52
CA ARG A 390 51.44 -14.44 -4.99
C ARG A 390 50.49 -15.52 -5.50
N LEU A 391 49.60 -15.17 -6.42
CA LEU A 391 48.76 -16.08 -7.15
C LEU A 391 49.60 -16.96 -8.09
N PRO A 392 49.40 -18.28 -8.09
CA PRO A 392 50.06 -19.16 -9.06
C PRO A 392 49.39 -19.05 -10.42
N GLY A 393 50.19 -18.75 -11.43
CA GLY A 393 49.75 -18.63 -12.79
C GLY A 393 49.31 -19.94 -13.45
N VAL A 394 48.52 -19.81 -14.51
CA VAL A 394 48.18 -20.76 -15.58
C VAL A 394 47.01 -21.75 -15.32
N ARG A 395 46.78 -22.27 -14.13
CA ARG A 395 45.56 -23.06 -13.86
C ARG A 395 44.28 -22.25 -13.74
N SER A 396 44.38 -20.95 -13.56
CA SER A 396 43.25 -20.02 -13.34
C SER A 396 42.42 -19.75 -14.62
N ARG A 397 42.99 -19.80 -15.80
CA ARG A 397 42.26 -19.46 -17.06
C ARG A 397 41.21 -20.50 -17.43
N TRP A 398 41.51 -21.79 -17.25
CA TRP A 398 40.54 -22.86 -17.50
C TRP A 398 39.38 -22.86 -16.50
N MET A 399 39.66 -22.61 -15.21
CA MET A 399 38.62 -22.48 -14.21
C MET A 399 37.71 -21.26 -14.50
N SER A 400 38.26 -20.15 -14.94
CA SER A 400 37.46 -18.97 -15.31
C SER A 400 36.56 -19.24 -16.53
N VAL A 401 37.04 -19.98 -17.51
CA VAL A 401 36.24 -20.38 -18.68
C VAL A 401 35.14 -21.36 -18.29
N VAL A 402 35.46 -22.37 -17.48
CA VAL A 402 34.46 -23.32 -16.97
C VAL A 402 33.39 -22.62 -16.12
N THR A 403 33.81 -21.71 -15.25
CA THR A 403 32.88 -20.91 -14.44
C THR A 403 31.98 -20.05 -15.31
N ALA A 404 32.52 -19.39 -16.34
CA ALA A 404 31.75 -18.58 -17.29
C ALA A 404 30.74 -19.43 -18.05
N VAL A 405 31.12 -20.62 -18.53
CA VAL A 405 30.21 -21.54 -19.24
C VAL A 405 29.10 -22.05 -18.30
N VAL A 406 29.44 -22.43 -17.06
CA VAL A 406 28.46 -22.89 -16.07
C VAL A 406 27.47 -21.77 -15.72
N MET A 407 27.95 -20.53 -15.52
CA MET A 407 27.10 -19.38 -15.26
C MET A 407 26.21 -19.05 -16.45
N THR A 408 26.72 -19.15 -17.68
CA THR A 408 25.92 -18.93 -18.89
C THR A 408 24.81 -19.98 -19.00
N ILE A 409 25.13 -21.25 -18.78
CA ILE A 409 24.13 -22.35 -18.78
C ILE A 409 23.09 -22.13 -17.68
N LEU A 410 23.52 -21.70 -16.49
CA LEU A 410 22.61 -21.39 -15.37
C LEU A 410 21.65 -20.25 -15.72
N VAL A 411 22.16 -19.16 -16.30
CA VAL A 411 21.33 -18.02 -16.72
C VAL A 411 20.35 -18.42 -17.84
N LEU A 412 20.80 -19.21 -18.82
CA LEU A 412 19.93 -19.76 -19.85
C LEU A 412 18.86 -20.69 -19.28
N ALA A 413 19.22 -21.54 -18.34
CA ALA A 413 18.26 -22.41 -17.65
C ALA A 413 17.23 -21.59 -16.86
N MET A 414 17.66 -20.57 -16.10
CA MET A 414 16.76 -19.65 -15.39
C MET A 414 15.82 -18.89 -16.34
N ARG A 415 16.32 -18.51 -17.53
CA ARG A 415 15.50 -17.89 -18.56
C ARG A 415 14.46 -18.88 -19.12
N PHE A 416 14.86 -20.11 -19.41
CA PHE A 416 13.98 -21.16 -19.94
C PHE A 416 12.90 -21.57 -18.94
N LEU A 417 13.23 -21.55 -17.64
CA LEU A 417 12.30 -21.80 -16.52
C LEU A 417 11.39 -20.59 -16.21
N GLY A 418 11.54 -19.47 -16.92
CA GLY A 418 10.72 -18.28 -16.72
C GLY A 418 11.10 -17.42 -15.50
N VAL A 419 12.14 -17.79 -14.75
CA VAL A 419 12.57 -17.04 -13.55
C VAL A 419 13.01 -15.60 -13.88
N LEU A 420 13.58 -15.38 -15.08
CA LEU A 420 14.00 -14.06 -15.55
C LEU A 420 12.89 -13.26 -16.23
N GLN A 421 11.74 -13.87 -16.51
CA GLN A 421 10.64 -13.21 -17.23
C GLN A 421 10.16 -11.90 -16.56
N PRO A 422 10.00 -11.79 -15.22
CA PRO A 422 9.61 -10.53 -14.59
C PRO A 422 10.61 -9.40 -14.84
N PHE A 423 11.90 -9.72 -14.85
CA PHE A 423 12.96 -8.74 -15.11
C PHE A 423 13.01 -8.31 -16.58
N GLU A 424 12.83 -9.24 -17.52
CA GLU A 424 12.73 -8.96 -18.96
C GLU A 424 11.51 -8.06 -19.25
N LEU A 425 10.36 -8.34 -18.63
CA LEU A 425 9.16 -7.54 -18.76
C LEU A 425 9.32 -6.15 -18.13
N ALA A 426 9.98 -6.04 -16.99
CA ALA A 426 10.28 -4.76 -16.36
C ALA A 426 11.24 -3.90 -17.22
N ALA A 427 12.24 -4.52 -17.83
CA ALA A 427 13.14 -3.85 -18.78
C ALA A 427 12.37 -3.38 -20.03
N TYR A 428 11.47 -4.20 -20.56
CA TYR A 428 10.60 -3.83 -21.67
C TYR A 428 9.74 -2.60 -21.32
N ASP A 429 9.10 -2.60 -20.15
CA ASP A 429 8.30 -1.48 -19.68
C ASP A 429 9.12 -0.19 -19.56
N HIS A 430 10.36 -0.31 -19.07
CA HIS A 430 11.26 0.84 -18.99
C HIS A 430 11.61 1.41 -20.36
N LEU A 431 11.90 0.55 -21.32
CA LEU A 431 12.19 0.96 -22.71
C LEU A 431 10.96 1.60 -23.36
N MET A 432 9.76 1.01 -23.17
CA MET A 432 8.51 1.57 -23.71
C MET A 432 8.20 2.96 -23.12
N ARG A 433 8.48 3.17 -21.83
CA ARG A 433 8.31 4.49 -21.20
C ARG A 433 9.34 5.53 -21.63
N SER A 434 10.51 5.06 -22.08
CA SER A 434 11.58 5.93 -22.59
C SER A 434 11.37 6.33 -24.05
N ARG A 435 10.34 5.77 -24.71
CA ARG A 435 9.98 6.09 -26.08
C ARG A 435 9.50 7.54 -26.16
N PRO A 436 10.00 8.35 -27.10
CA PRO A 436 9.50 9.70 -27.31
C PRO A 436 7.98 9.70 -27.54
N ALA A 437 7.27 10.72 -27.06
CA ALA A 437 5.86 10.89 -27.35
C ALA A 437 5.67 11.00 -28.87
N GLU A 438 4.90 10.08 -29.45
CA GLU A 438 4.53 10.12 -30.86
C GLU A 438 3.38 11.11 -31.07
N THR A 439 3.31 11.68 -32.24
CA THR A 439 2.17 12.51 -32.65
C THR A 439 0.90 11.66 -32.76
N ILE A 440 -0.26 12.27 -32.55
CA ILE A 440 -1.56 11.60 -32.73
C ILE A 440 -1.61 11.03 -34.15
N ASP A 441 -1.93 9.75 -34.27
CA ASP A 441 -2.10 9.09 -35.57
C ASP A 441 -3.41 9.58 -36.19
N SER A 442 -3.31 10.36 -37.25
CA SER A 442 -4.46 10.95 -37.95
C SER A 442 -5.37 9.93 -38.66
N ARG A 443 -4.95 8.65 -38.70
CA ARG A 443 -5.76 7.56 -39.26
C ARG A 443 -6.75 6.97 -38.25
N LEU A 444 -6.60 7.31 -36.96
CA LEU A 444 -7.44 6.82 -35.87
C LEU A 444 -8.37 7.95 -35.39
N LEU A 445 -9.66 7.68 -35.41
CA LEU A 445 -10.69 8.53 -34.83
C LEU A 445 -11.27 7.83 -33.60
N VAL A 446 -11.20 8.45 -32.43
CA VAL A 446 -11.85 7.99 -31.20
C VAL A 446 -13.13 8.80 -31.01
N VAL A 447 -14.28 8.13 -31.01
CA VAL A 447 -15.58 8.73 -30.73
C VAL A 447 -15.93 8.45 -29.28
N GLU A 448 -15.89 9.47 -28.44
CA GLU A 448 -16.22 9.37 -27.02
C GLU A 448 -17.69 9.67 -26.77
N VAL A 449 -18.27 8.98 -25.78
CA VAL A 449 -19.58 9.31 -25.22
C VAL A 449 -19.37 10.02 -23.90
N THR A 450 -19.62 11.33 -23.89
CA THR A 450 -19.44 12.16 -22.71
C THR A 450 -20.67 12.15 -21.78
N GLN A 451 -20.53 12.65 -20.57
CA GLN A 451 -21.66 12.80 -19.65
C GLN A 451 -22.74 13.75 -20.20
N ALA A 452 -22.36 14.75 -21.00
CA ALA A 452 -23.30 15.64 -21.65
C ALA A 452 -24.17 14.90 -22.66
N ASP A 453 -23.52 14.05 -23.50
CA ASP A 453 -24.22 13.19 -24.48
C ASP A 453 -25.18 12.23 -23.78
N LEU A 454 -24.76 11.62 -22.66
CA LEU A 454 -25.63 10.72 -21.90
C LEU A 454 -26.88 11.46 -21.35
N ASN A 455 -26.74 12.71 -20.94
CA ASN A 455 -27.86 13.48 -20.44
C ASN A 455 -28.86 13.85 -21.56
N GLU A 456 -28.39 14.08 -22.78
CA GLU A 456 -29.22 14.38 -23.95
C GLU A 456 -29.86 13.10 -24.54
N LEU A 457 -29.11 11.97 -24.52
CA LEU A 457 -29.52 10.71 -25.16
C LEU A 457 -30.29 9.75 -24.23
N GLY A 458 -30.67 10.19 -23.04
CA GLY A 458 -31.52 9.46 -22.12
C GLY A 458 -30.79 8.53 -21.12
N GLY A 459 -29.48 8.73 -20.93
CA GLY A 459 -28.69 8.06 -19.91
C GLY A 459 -27.90 6.83 -20.40
N TYR A 460 -27.19 6.19 -19.46
CA TYR A 460 -26.41 4.98 -19.73
C TYR A 460 -27.19 3.73 -19.25
N PRO A 461 -27.18 2.62 -19.97
CA PRO A 461 -26.53 2.38 -21.29
C PRO A 461 -27.30 3.03 -22.46
N LEU A 462 -26.57 3.51 -23.46
CA LEU A 462 -27.17 4.06 -24.69
C LEU A 462 -28.10 3.04 -25.35
N SER A 463 -29.18 3.54 -25.98
CA SER A 463 -30.10 2.67 -26.73
C SER A 463 -29.45 2.12 -28.01
N ASP A 464 -29.90 0.95 -28.44
CA ASP A 464 -29.44 0.32 -29.69
C ASP A 464 -29.77 1.19 -30.92
N ALA A 465 -30.83 2.03 -30.85
CA ALA A 465 -31.17 3.00 -31.90
C ALA A 465 -30.10 4.08 -32.06
N VAL A 466 -29.61 4.65 -30.96
CA VAL A 466 -28.54 5.67 -30.97
C VAL A 466 -27.26 5.08 -31.57
N LEU A 467 -26.89 3.86 -31.15
CA LEU A 467 -25.71 3.19 -31.68
C LEU A 467 -25.84 2.86 -33.18
N ALA A 468 -26.98 2.36 -33.60
CA ALA A 468 -27.25 2.08 -35.02
C ALA A 468 -27.14 3.34 -35.88
N GLN A 469 -27.67 4.49 -35.38
CA GLN A 469 -27.57 5.78 -36.06
C GLN A 469 -26.13 6.29 -36.11
N THR A 470 -25.39 6.16 -34.99
CA THR A 470 -23.98 6.56 -34.94
C THR A 470 -23.13 5.76 -35.88
N VAL A 471 -23.28 4.43 -35.88
CA VAL A 471 -22.59 3.53 -36.81
C VAL A 471 -22.93 3.87 -38.25
N SER A 472 -24.21 4.08 -38.59
CA SER A 472 -24.65 4.48 -39.93
C SER A 472 -24.01 5.81 -40.37
N THR A 473 -23.91 6.78 -39.46
CA THR A 473 -23.25 8.06 -39.73
C THR A 473 -21.76 7.88 -40.01
N LEU A 474 -21.08 7.05 -39.22
CA LEU A 474 -19.65 6.75 -39.41
C LEU A 474 -19.40 5.96 -40.72
N GLN A 475 -20.27 5.05 -41.07
CA GLN A 475 -20.19 4.27 -42.33
C GLN A 475 -20.25 5.17 -43.57
N ALA A 476 -20.96 6.31 -43.49
CA ALA A 476 -21.04 7.28 -44.61
C ALA A 476 -19.68 7.89 -44.98
N PHE A 477 -18.67 7.80 -44.10
CA PHE A 477 -17.30 8.25 -44.35
C PHE A 477 -16.36 7.13 -44.82
N GLU A 478 -16.90 5.95 -45.14
CA GLU A 478 -16.17 4.79 -45.67
C GLU A 478 -14.93 4.41 -44.83
N PRO A 479 -15.02 4.26 -43.50
CA PRO A 479 -13.86 3.88 -42.68
C PRO A 479 -13.42 2.45 -42.99
N SER A 480 -12.13 2.18 -42.88
CA SER A 480 -11.59 0.82 -43.05
C SER A 480 -12.11 -0.14 -41.99
N ALA A 481 -12.35 0.31 -40.76
CA ALA A 481 -12.93 -0.46 -39.67
C ALA A 481 -13.61 0.46 -38.65
N ILE A 482 -14.69 -0.03 -38.05
CA ILE A 482 -15.36 0.57 -36.89
C ILE A 482 -15.32 -0.44 -35.74
N ALA A 483 -14.78 -0.09 -34.61
CA ALA A 483 -14.78 -0.92 -33.41
C ALA A 483 -15.72 -0.33 -32.37
N LEU A 484 -16.73 -1.08 -31.97
CA LEU A 484 -17.68 -0.73 -30.91
C LEU A 484 -17.23 -1.38 -29.60
N ASP A 485 -16.59 -0.60 -28.73
CA ASP A 485 -16.12 -1.07 -27.41
C ASP A 485 -17.24 -1.01 -26.37
N MET A 486 -18.33 -1.72 -26.64
CA MET A 486 -19.50 -1.83 -25.78
C MET A 486 -20.13 -3.22 -25.87
N HIS A 487 -20.38 -3.85 -24.72
CA HIS A 487 -21.08 -5.13 -24.65
C HIS A 487 -22.57 -4.98 -25.00
N ARG A 488 -23.06 -5.80 -25.95
CA ARG A 488 -24.44 -5.71 -26.50
C ARG A 488 -25.16 -7.04 -26.60
N TYR A 489 -24.90 -7.95 -25.67
CA TYR A 489 -25.57 -9.24 -25.62
C TYR A 489 -27.08 -9.13 -25.57
N ARG A 490 -27.60 -8.27 -24.67
CA ARG A 490 -29.04 -8.00 -24.52
C ARG A 490 -29.45 -6.69 -25.22
N PRO A 491 -30.67 -6.62 -25.77
CA PRO A 491 -31.21 -5.37 -26.31
C PRO A 491 -31.23 -4.25 -25.26
N ARG A 492 -30.93 -3.03 -25.67
CA ARG A 492 -30.97 -1.86 -24.82
C ARG A 492 -31.84 -0.76 -25.46
N GLY A 493 -33.04 -0.56 -24.94
CA GLY A 493 -34.01 0.36 -25.50
C GLY A 493 -34.56 -0.08 -26.85
N ALA A 494 -34.95 0.90 -27.68
CA ALA A 494 -35.42 0.66 -29.05
C ALA A 494 -34.25 0.52 -30.03
N GLY A 495 -34.50 -0.04 -31.22
CA GLY A 495 -33.56 -0.02 -32.34
C GLY A 495 -32.69 -1.26 -32.47
N ARG A 496 -32.98 -2.34 -31.75
CA ARG A 496 -32.18 -3.59 -31.79
C ARG A 496 -31.99 -4.12 -33.21
N GLN A 497 -33.08 -4.24 -33.97
CA GLN A 497 -33.02 -4.76 -35.34
C GLN A 497 -32.13 -3.87 -36.21
N ALA A 498 -32.26 -2.55 -36.10
CA ALA A 498 -31.43 -1.63 -36.87
C ALA A 498 -29.93 -1.77 -36.58
N LEU A 499 -29.57 -2.05 -35.33
CA LEU A 499 -28.17 -2.31 -34.95
C LEU A 499 -27.68 -3.64 -35.52
N ILE A 500 -28.49 -4.68 -35.44
CA ILE A 500 -28.15 -5.99 -36.02
C ILE A 500 -28.00 -5.90 -37.56
N ASP A 501 -28.90 -5.15 -38.22
CA ASP A 501 -28.82 -4.92 -39.66
C ASP A 501 -27.48 -4.25 -40.06
N GLN A 502 -26.95 -3.34 -39.23
CA GLN A 502 -25.61 -2.75 -39.45
C GLN A 502 -24.50 -3.83 -39.43
N PHE A 503 -24.52 -4.75 -38.46
CA PHE A 503 -23.58 -5.85 -38.42
C PHE A 503 -23.69 -6.80 -39.59
N GLN A 504 -24.91 -7.05 -40.06
CA GLN A 504 -25.17 -7.94 -41.23
C GLN A 504 -24.75 -7.34 -42.56
N GLN A 505 -24.87 -6.03 -42.70
CA GLN A 505 -24.57 -5.32 -43.95
C GLN A 505 -23.10 -4.87 -44.04
N SER A 506 -22.37 -4.83 -42.94
CA SER A 506 -21.03 -4.27 -42.89
C SER A 506 -20.00 -5.25 -42.32
N SER A 507 -19.09 -5.71 -43.17
CA SER A 507 -17.99 -6.61 -42.74
C SER A 507 -16.86 -5.89 -41.95
N ASN A 508 -16.87 -4.54 -41.94
CA ASN A 508 -15.89 -3.70 -41.27
C ASN A 508 -16.34 -3.19 -39.90
N LEU A 509 -17.49 -3.66 -39.40
CA LEU A 509 -18.00 -3.34 -38.07
C LEU A 509 -17.65 -4.45 -37.08
N PHE A 510 -16.95 -4.11 -36.02
CA PHE A 510 -16.51 -5.03 -34.99
C PHE A 510 -17.12 -4.67 -33.65
N THR A 511 -17.40 -5.68 -32.82
CA THR A 511 -17.85 -5.52 -31.42
C THR A 511 -17.00 -6.35 -30.49
N VAL A 512 -17.20 -6.21 -29.17
CA VAL A 512 -16.42 -6.90 -28.14
C VAL A 512 -17.28 -7.84 -27.32
N CYS A 513 -16.64 -8.92 -26.84
CA CYS A 513 -17.17 -9.76 -25.77
C CYS A 513 -16.13 -9.89 -24.65
N ALA A 514 -16.59 -10.19 -23.43
CA ALA A 514 -15.73 -10.52 -22.30
C ALA A 514 -16.11 -11.88 -21.75
N PHE A 515 -15.10 -12.62 -21.29
CA PHE A 515 -15.31 -13.86 -20.56
C PHE A 515 -15.34 -13.53 -19.07
N ASP A 516 -16.53 -13.36 -18.54
CA ASP A 516 -16.74 -13.42 -17.09
C ASP A 516 -17.76 -14.53 -16.82
N GLN A 517 -17.39 -15.46 -15.97
CA GLN A 517 -18.17 -16.68 -15.73
C GLN A 517 -19.49 -16.44 -14.97
N ALA A 518 -19.74 -15.23 -14.52
CA ALA A 518 -20.86 -14.95 -13.62
C ALA A 518 -22.04 -14.18 -14.25
N ASP A 519 -21.89 -13.54 -15.41
CA ASP A 519 -22.95 -12.66 -15.92
C ASP A 519 -23.07 -12.73 -17.46
N GLN A 520 -24.25 -13.13 -17.93
CA GLN A 520 -24.57 -13.27 -19.37
C GLN A 520 -24.63 -11.93 -20.13
N ASP A 521 -24.39 -10.78 -19.47
CA ASP A 521 -24.51 -9.45 -20.08
C ASP A 521 -23.26 -8.97 -20.84
N TYR A 522 -22.17 -9.74 -20.86
CA TYR A 522 -20.88 -9.35 -21.45
C TYR A 522 -20.58 -9.97 -22.81
N GLY A 523 -21.59 -10.42 -23.54
CA GLY A 523 -21.46 -11.03 -24.86
C GLY A 523 -21.61 -10.05 -26.03
N ALA A 524 -21.32 -10.54 -27.22
CA ALA A 524 -21.73 -9.95 -28.47
C ALA A 524 -23.26 -10.10 -28.64
N PRO A 525 -23.90 -9.37 -29.60
CA PRO A 525 -25.31 -9.56 -29.90
C PRO A 525 -25.63 -11.03 -30.20
N ALA A 526 -26.63 -11.58 -29.48
CA ALA A 526 -27.01 -12.99 -29.61
C ALA A 526 -27.62 -13.34 -30.98
N GLU A 527 -28.02 -12.36 -31.76
CA GLU A 527 -28.61 -12.50 -33.08
C GLU A 527 -27.58 -12.58 -34.23
N LEU A 528 -26.28 -12.45 -33.92
CA LEU A 528 -25.23 -12.63 -34.92
C LEU A 528 -25.06 -14.10 -35.26
N SER A 529 -24.82 -14.39 -36.55
CA SER A 529 -24.50 -15.75 -37.03
C SER A 529 -23.13 -16.20 -36.55
N ASP A 530 -22.87 -17.50 -36.52
CA ASP A 530 -21.56 -18.08 -36.17
C ASP A 530 -20.41 -17.49 -36.99
N ASP A 531 -20.62 -17.27 -38.29
CA ASP A 531 -19.62 -16.65 -39.15
C ASP A 531 -19.34 -15.20 -38.77
N GLN A 532 -20.35 -14.45 -38.34
CA GLN A 532 -20.18 -13.08 -37.86
C GLN A 532 -19.51 -13.04 -36.47
N LEU A 533 -19.84 -13.97 -35.61
CA LEU A 533 -19.17 -14.08 -34.30
C LEU A 533 -17.66 -14.32 -34.47
N ILE A 534 -17.28 -15.14 -35.43
CA ILE A 534 -15.86 -15.41 -35.74
C ILE A 534 -15.20 -14.20 -36.42
N ALA A 535 -15.89 -13.50 -37.31
CA ALA A 535 -15.29 -12.46 -38.13
C ALA A 535 -15.32 -11.07 -37.52
N GLN A 536 -16.33 -10.75 -36.64
CA GLN A 536 -16.64 -9.38 -36.21
C GLN A 536 -16.60 -9.21 -34.69
N VAL A 537 -16.28 -10.26 -33.91
CA VAL A 537 -16.25 -10.15 -32.44
C VAL A 537 -14.82 -10.30 -31.92
N GLY A 538 -14.36 -9.28 -31.20
CA GLY A 538 -13.09 -9.29 -30.50
C GLY A 538 -13.26 -9.50 -29.00
N PHE A 539 -12.15 -9.62 -28.27
CA PHE A 539 -12.15 -9.76 -26.81
C PHE A 539 -11.81 -8.44 -26.15
N SER A 540 -12.59 -8.05 -25.15
CA SER A 540 -12.29 -6.94 -24.26
C SER A 540 -11.50 -7.37 -23.01
N ASN A 541 -11.35 -8.68 -22.76
CA ASN A 541 -10.54 -9.17 -21.66
C ASN A 541 -9.07 -8.87 -21.92
N LEU A 542 -8.46 -8.20 -20.95
CA LEU A 542 -7.04 -7.92 -20.94
C LEU A 542 -6.33 -9.05 -20.18
N LEU A 543 -5.35 -9.71 -20.85
CA LEU A 543 -4.51 -10.71 -20.19
C LEU A 543 -3.52 -10.01 -19.26
N LEU A 544 -3.62 -10.31 -17.98
CA LEU A 544 -2.69 -9.81 -16.98
C LEU A 544 -1.40 -10.63 -17.00
N ASP A 545 -0.25 -9.96 -17.10
CA ASP A 545 1.07 -10.61 -17.14
C ASP A 545 1.60 -11.07 -15.79
N SER A 546 0.83 -10.89 -14.73
CA SER A 546 1.17 -11.35 -13.37
C SER A 546 0.01 -12.08 -12.72
N PRO A 547 -0.13 -13.39 -12.93
CA PRO A 547 -1.17 -14.16 -12.26
C PRO A 547 -0.93 -14.40 -10.77
N SER A 548 0.24 -14.11 -10.22
CA SER A 548 0.61 -14.46 -8.84
C SER A 548 0.96 -13.31 -7.91
N ASP A 549 1.09 -12.08 -8.41
CA ASP A 549 1.50 -10.95 -7.58
C ASP A 549 0.48 -9.80 -7.68
N ALA A 550 -0.53 -9.86 -6.81
CA ALA A 550 -1.47 -8.74 -6.58
C ALA A 550 -0.79 -7.44 -6.13
N SER A 551 0.53 -7.47 -6.05
CA SER A 551 1.39 -6.39 -5.56
C SER A 551 2.00 -5.52 -6.67
N THR A 552 2.06 -6.01 -7.91
CA THR A 552 2.48 -5.23 -9.09
C THR A 552 1.23 -4.91 -9.90
N GLY A 553 0.68 -3.73 -9.87
CA GLY A 553 -0.54 -3.36 -10.60
C GLY A 553 -0.72 -4.12 -11.92
N ASP A 554 -1.96 -4.38 -12.29
CA ASP A 554 -2.34 -5.14 -13.48
C ASP A 554 -1.70 -4.54 -14.73
N PHE A 555 -0.69 -5.20 -15.28
CA PHE A 555 -0.04 -4.76 -16.51
C PHE A 555 -0.50 -5.64 -17.67
N VAL A 556 -0.98 -5.00 -18.73
CA VAL A 556 -1.26 -5.64 -20.00
C VAL A 556 -0.09 -5.35 -20.93
N ARG A 557 0.73 -6.37 -21.20
CA ARG A 557 1.86 -6.27 -22.12
C ARG A 557 1.61 -7.07 -23.39
N ARG A 558 0.70 -8.03 -23.31
CA ARG A 558 0.35 -8.95 -24.40
C ARG A 558 -1.16 -9.08 -24.47
N GLN A 559 -1.68 -9.14 -25.66
CA GLN A 559 -3.08 -9.44 -25.93
C GLN A 559 -3.18 -10.66 -26.81
N ALA A 560 -4.14 -11.54 -26.56
CA ALA A 560 -4.42 -12.64 -27.46
C ALA A 560 -4.95 -12.09 -28.79
N LEU A 561 -4.29 -12.43 -29.90
CA LEU A 561 -4.69 -12.02 -31.25
C LEU A 561 -5.59 -13.04 -31.93
N SER A 562 -5.72 -14.24 -31.36
CA SER A 562 -6.58 -15.30 -31.89
C SER A 562 -7.15 -16.14 -30.75
N TYR A 563 -8.33 -16.68 -30.97
CA TYR A 563 -9.04 -17.54 -30.05
C TYR A 563 -9.35 -18.89 -30.66
N ALA A 564 -9.24 -19.97 -29.89
CA ALA A 564 -9.65 -21.30 -30.38
C ALA A 564 -11.19 -21.40 -30.38
N PRO A 565 -11.83 -21.74 -31.49
CA PRO A 565 -13.28 -21.75 -31.60
C PRO A 565 -14.00 -22.75 -30.67
N GLU A 566 -13.28 -23.69 -30.09
CA GLU A 566 -13.83 -24.69 -29.16
C GLU A 566 -14.34 -24.09 -27.83
N LEU A 567 -13.87 -22.89 -27.43
CA LEU A 567 -14.30 -22.21 -26.20
C LEU A 567 -15.56 -21.34 -26.40
N ALA A 568 -15.89 -20.97 -27.64
CA ALA A 568 -17.12 -20.23 -27.94
C ALA A 568 -18.36 -21.14 -27.91
N ALA A 569 -18.19 -22.43 -28.17
CA ALA A 569 -19.29 -23.41 -28.21
C ALA A 569 -19.78 -23.87 -26.83
N THR A 570 -18.99 -23.66 -25.75
CA THR A 570 -19.38 -24.05 -24.40
C THR A 570 -20.23 -22.99 -23.66
N GLN A 571 -20.48 -21.83 -24.27
CA GLN A 571 -21.36 -20.78 -23.70
C GLN A 571 -22.79 -20.79 -24.29
N SER A 572 -23.10 -21.71 -25.21
CA SER A 572 -24.44 -21.83 -25.82
C SER A 572 -25.30 -22.95 -25.23
N THR A 573 -24.96 -23.51 -24.04
CA THR A 573 -25.82 -24.47 -23.31
C THR A 573 -26.13 -24.00 -21.92
#